data_94d22508825ea3f51c9d4d3d1504e251
#
_entry.id   94d22508825ea3f51c9d4d3d1504e251
#
_cell.length_a   1.000
_cell.length_b   1.000
_cell.length_c   1.000
_cell.angle_alpha   90.00
_cell.angle_beta   90.00
_cell.angle_gamma   90.00
#
_symmetry.space_group_name_H-M   'P 1'
#
loop_
_entity.id
_entity.type
_entity.pdbx_description
1 polymer ?
#
loop_
_entity_poly.entity_id
_entity_poly.type
_entity_poly.pdbx_seq_one_letter_code
_entity_poly.pdbx_strand_id
1 'polypeptide(L)'
;MRIGYKASAEQFGPRELVELAVLAEQVGLDSVWVSDHVQPWRHVGGHAPFSLAWLAAAGERTSRVQLGTSVLTPTFRYNPAVLAQAFATLGVLNPGRIALGVGTGEALNEFATGAV
;
A
#
# COMPACT_ATOMS: atom_id res chain seq x y z
N MET A 1 2.61 22.36 6.99
CA MET A 1 1.95 21.58 5.92
C MET A 1 2.65 20.23 5.83
N ARG A 2 1.92 19.12 5.73
CA ARG A 2 2.49 17.79 5.52
C ARG A 2 2.36 17.41 4.05
N ILE A 3 3.42 16.84 3.48
CA ILE A 3 3.46 16.43 2.08
C ILE A 3 3.80 14.95 2.01
N GLY A 4 2.99 14.19 1.28
CA GLY A 4 3.17 12.75 1.09
C GLY A 4 3.46 12.40 -0.36
N TYR A 5 4.07 11.23 -0.54
CA TYR A 5 4.25 10.59 -1.84
C TYR A 5 3.16 9.54 -2.06
N LYS A 6 2.44 9.64 -3.17
CA LYS A 6 1.55 8.58 -3.63
C LYS A 6 2.36 7.55 -4.42
N ALA A 7 2.66 6.44 -3.77
CA ALA A 7 3.39 5.34 -4.37
C ALA A 7 2.46 4.55 -5.30
N SER A 8 2.55 4.85 -6.60
CA SER A 8 1.71 4.20 -7.62
C SER A 8 2.22 2.79 -7.91
N ALA A 9 1.60 1.82 -7.27
CA ALA A 9 1.92 0.41 -7.44
C ALA A 9 1.54 -0.13 -8.83
N GLU A 10 0.78 0.63 -9.61
CA GLU A 10 0.41 0.31 -10.98
C GLU A 10 1.50 0.69 -11.98
N GLN A 11 2.30 1.72 -11.67
CA GLN A 11 3.33 2.26 -12.56
C GLN A 11 4.70 1.64 -12.34
N PHE A 12 5.03 1.32 -11.10
CA PHE A 12 6.36 0.88 -10.70
C PHE A 12 6.34 -0.55 -10.17
N GLY A 13 7.33 -1.35 -10.52
CA GLY A 13 7.52 -2.65 -9.93
C GLY A 13 7.79 -2.56 -8.43
N PRO A 14 7.49 -3.61 -7.64
CA PRO A 14 7.52 -3.53 -6.19
C PRO A 14 8.89 -3.16 -5.61
N ARG A 15 9.97 -3.63 -6.21
CA ARG A 15 11.33 -3.30 -5.76
C ARG A 15 11.67 -1.82 -5.99
N GLU A 16 11.42 -1.33 -7.20
CA GLU A 16 11.64 0.07 -7.56
C GLU A 16 10.82 0.99 -6.66
N LEU A 17 9.55 0.60 -6.40
CA LEU A 17 8.65 1.38 -5.57
C LEU A 17 9.13 1.47 -4.10
N VAL A 18 9.82 0.45 -3.58
CA VAL A 18 10.46 0.52 -2.25
C VAL A 18 11.62 1.53 -2.28
N GLU A 19 12.44 1.54 -3.32
CA GLU A 19 13.53 2.54 -3.44
C GLU A 19 12.97 3.97 -3.55
N LEU A 20 11.84 4.15 -4.24
CA LEU A 20 11.14 5.45 -4.28
C LEU A 20 10.59 5.87 -2.91
N ALA A 21 10.13 4.93 -2.09
CA ALA A 21 9.71 5.22 -0.72
C ALA A 21 10.90 5.68 0.15
N VAL A 22 12.05 5.02 0.01
CA VAL A 22 13.29 5.43 0.69
C VAL A 22 13.71 6.82 0.24
N LEU A 23 13.69 7.09 -1.06
CA LEU A 23 13.99 8.41 -1.60
C LEU A 23 13.05 9.48 -1.07
N ALA A 24 11.74 9.19 -1.01
CA ALA A 24 10.73 10.10 -0.45
C ALA A 24 11.07 10.50 1.00
N GLU A 25 11.51 9.53 1.81
CA GLU A 25 11.98 9.80 3.18
C GLU A 25 13.24 10.67 3.19
N GLN A 26 14.22 10.37 2.34
CA GLN A 26 15.48 11.08 2.26
C GLN A 26 15.31 12.55 1.85
N VAL A 27 14.38 12.85 0.94
CA VAL A 27 14.11 14.23 0.52
C VAL A 27 13.15 14.96 1.48
N GLY A 28 12.75 14.35 2.58
CA GLY A 28 12.02 15.01 3.65
C GLY A 28 10.49 14.97 3.55
N LEU A 29 9.92 14.07 2.72
CA LEU A 29 8.47 13.89 2.72
C LEU A 29 7.98 13.26 4.03
N ASP A 30 6.72 13.53 4.39
CA ASP A 30 6.14 13.12 5.67
C ASP A 30 5.51 11.73 5.63
N SER A 31 5.07 11.28 4.45
CA SER A 31 4.32 10.03 4.32
C SER A 31 4.46 9.42 2.93
N VAL A 32 4.22 8.10 2.87
CA VAL A 32 4.13 7.34 1.62
C VAL A 32 2.86 6.50 1.65
N TRP A 33 2.05 6.61 0.60
CA TRP A 33 0.74 5.95 0.49
C TRP A 33 0.70 5.06 -0.74
N VAL A 34 0.52 3.75 -0.54
CA VAL A 34 0.47 2.77 -1.63
C VAL A 34 -0.97 2.44 -2.02
N SER A 35 -1.20 2.21 -3.31
CA SER A 35 -2.47 1.66 -3.81
C SER A 35 -2.55 0.15 -3.57
N ASP A 36 -3.79 -0.35 -3.48
CA ASP A 36 -4.09 -1.76 -3.26
C ASP A 36 -4.98 -2.31 -4.38
N HIS A 37 -4.34 -2.72 -5.48
CA HIS A 37 -5.01 -3.28 -6.63
C HIS A 37 -4.59 -4.75 -6.85
N VAL A 38 -5.52 -5.56 -7.36
CA VAL A 38 -5.26 -6.94 -7.78
C VAL A 38 -4.84 -6.98 -9.24
N GLN A 39 -5.37 -6.06 -10.04
CA GLN A 39 -5.06 -5.95 -11.45
C GLN A 39 -4.47 -4.58 -11.78
N PRO A 40 -3.47 -4.51 -12.66
CA PRO A 40 -2.99 -3.24 -13.17
C PRO A 40 -4.03 -2.62 -14.11
N TRP A 41 -4.05 -1.29 -14.20
CA TRP A 41 -4.89 -0.59 -15.16
C TRP A 41 -4.50 -0.85 -16.62
N ARG A 42 -3.28 -1.32 -16.85
CA ARG A 42 -2.75 -1.71 -18.16
C ARG A 42 -2.05 -3.04 -18.04
N HIS A 43 -2.29 -3.94 -18.99
CA HIS A 43 -1.64 -5.24 -19.01
C HIS A 43 -0.18 -5.18 -19.46
N VAL A 44 0.16 -4.22 -20.32
CA VAL A 44 1.54 -4.03 -20.79
C VAL A 44 2.22 -2.96 -19.94
N GLY A 45 3.31 -3.33 -19.28
CA GLY A 45 4.08 -2.44 -18.41
C GLY A 45 3.36 -2.02 -17.12
N GLY A 46 2.25 -2.68 -16.79
CA GLY A 46 1.52 -2.44 -15.54
C GLY A 46 1.91 -3.41 -14.43
N HIS A 47 1.70 -2.99 -13.19
CA HIS A 47 2.01 -3.76 -11.98
C HIS A 47 0.82 -3.77 -11.03
N ALA A 48 0.75 -4.76 -10.15
CA ALA A 48 -0.21 -4.82 -9.05
C ALA A 48 0.39 -5.62 -7.88
N PRO A 49 1.44 -5.12 -7.24
CA PRO A 49 2.02 -5.79 -6.08
C PRO A 49 1.04 -5.80 -4.91
N PHE A 50 1.13 -6.83 -4.08
CA PHE A 50 0.31 -6.93 -2.88
C PHE A 50 0.73 -5.86 -1.85
N SER A 51 -0.16 -4.94 -1.56
CA SER A 51 0.13 -3.73 -0.78
C SER A 51 0.66 -4.03 0.64
N LEU A 52 0.12 -5.06 1.32
CA LEU A 52 0.53 -5.40 2.68
C LEU A 52 1.96 -5.95 2.74
N ALA A 53 2.34 -6.79 1.78
CA ALA A 53 3.71 -7.28 1.67
C ALA A 53 4.67 -6.14 1.33
N TRP A 54 4.25 -5.24 0.44
CA TRP A 54 5.02 -4.06 0.08
C TRP A 54 5.21 -3.10 1.27
N LEU A 55 4.16 -2.86 2.06
CA LEU A 55 4.23 -2.02 3.27
C LEU A 55 5.24 -2.57 4.29
N ALA A 56 5.28 -3.90 4.47
CA ALA A 56 6.27 -4.51 5.35
C ALA A 56 7.70 -4.25 4.87
N ALA A 57 7.95 -4.42 3.56
CA ALA A 57 9.26 -4.16 2.97
C ALA A 57 9.64 -2.67 3.05
N ALA A 58 8.73 -1.76 2.74
CA ALA A 58 8.95 -0.33 2.84
C ALA A 58 9.20 0.11 4.29
N GLY A 59 8.47 -0.49 5.24
CA GLY A 59 8.64 -0.23 6.66
C GLY A 59 10.03 -0.58 7.16
N GLU A 60 10.57 -1.73 6.74
CA GLU A 60 11.92 -2.16 7.10
C GLU A 60 13.02 -1.28 6.49
N ARG A 61 12.74 -0.67 5.34
CA ARG A 61 13.70 0.18 4.61
C ARG A 61 13.63 1.66 4.97
N THR A 62 12.62 2.08 5.76
CA THR A 62 12.40 3.46 6.21
C THR A 62 12.31 3.53 7.72
N SER A 63 12.47 4.71 8.30
CA SER A 63 12.46 4.89 9.76
C SER A 63 11.53 5.98 10.27
N ARG A 64 11.12 6.92 9.42
CA ARG A 64 10.43 8.13 9.84
C ARG A 64 9.07 8.33 9.16
N VAL A 65 8.99 8.11 7.86
CA VAL A 65 7.75 8.40 7.10
C VAL A 65 6.59 7.55 7.59
N GLN A 66 5.42 8.16 7.64
CA GLN A 66 4.17 7.42 7.81
C GLN A 66 3.90 6.59 6.56
N LEU A 67 3.50 5.35 6.74
CA LEU A 67 3.18 4.42 5.66
C LEU A 67 1.71 4.02 5.74
N GLY A 68 1.05 3.94 4.61
CA GLY A 68 -0.35 3.53 4.60
C GLY A 68 -0.88 3.15 3.24
N THR A 69 -2.13 2.75 3.23
CA THR A 69 -2.87 2.44 2.00
C THR A 69 -3.72 3.62 1.54
N SER A 70 -3.73 3.88 0.24
CA SER A 70 -4.57 4.90 -0.35
C SER A 70 -5.14 4.38 -1.68
N VAL A 71 -6.17 3.58 -1.62
CA VAL A 71 -6.87 3.07 -0.45
C VAL A 71 -7.00 1.55 -0.57
N LEU A 72 -7.35 0.86 0.51
CA LEU A 72 -7.62 -0.57 0.54
C LEU A 72 -9.12 -0.80 0.80
N THR A 73 -9.70 -1.81 0.16
CA THR A 73 -11.10 -2.19 0.36
C THR A 73 -11.16 -3.40 1.29
N PRO A 74 -11.64 -3.23 2.54
CA PRO A 74 -11.49 -4.27 3.56
C PRO A 74 -12.55 -5.39 3.49
N THR A 75 -13.57 -5.25 2.66
CA THR A 75 -14.78 -6.10 2.77
C THR A 75 -14.93 -7.16 1.69
N PHE A 76 -14.42 -6.94 0.48
CA PHE A 76 -14.63 -7.89 -0.62
C PHE A 76 -13.49 -8.91 -0.73
N ARG A 77 -12.28 -8.45 -0.95
CA ARG A 77 -11.09 -9.30 -1.16
C ARG A 77 -10.48 -9.84 0.11
N TYR A 78 -10.77 -9.22 1.24
CA TYR A 78 -10.16 -9.56 2.51
C TYR A 78 -11.18 -10.06 3.52
N ASN A 79 -10.75 -11.00 4.34
CA ASN A 79 -11.42 -11.23 5.61
C ASN A 79 -11.02 -10.10 6.58
N PRO A 80 -11.97 -9.32 7.13
CA PRO A 80 -11.65 -8.17 7.98
C PRO A 80 -10.79 -8.52 9.21
N ALA A 81 -10.96 -9.69 9.79
CA ALA A 81 -10.15 -10.11 10.93
C ALA A 81 -8.69 -10.37 10.54
N VAL A 82 -8.47 -11.00 9.37
CA VAL A 82 -7.12 -11.23 8.82
C VAL A 82 -6.46 -9.90 8.46
N LEU A 83 -7.22 -8.98 7.89
CA LEU A 83 -6.72 -7.65 7.58
C LEU A 83 -6.32 -6.87 8.84
N ALA A 84 -7.16 -6.92 9.89
CA ALA A 84 -6.85 -6.31 11.17
C ALA A 84 -5.56 -6.90 11.78
N GLN A 85 -5.38 -8.22 11.71
CA GLN A 85 -4.15 -8.88 12.16
C GLN A 85 -2.93 -8.39 11.37
N ALA A 86 -3.04 -8.24 10.05
CA ALA A 86 -1.95 -7.75 9.22
C ALA A 86 -1.54 -6.32 9.61
N PHE A 87 -2.51 -5.42 9.77
CA PHE A 87 -2.23 -4.04 10.19
C PHE A 87 -1.71 -3.94 11.63
N ALA A 88 -2.19 -4.78 12.54
CA ALA A 88 -1.63 -4.87 13.89
C ALA A 88 -0.16 -5.29 13.85
N THR A 89 0.18 -6.27 13.02
CA THR A 89 1.57 -6.71 12.81
C THR A 89 2.43 -5.60 12.23
N LEU A 90 1.96 -4.93 11.17
CA LEU A 90 2.65 -3.78 10.59
C LEU A 90 2.87 -2.67 11.61
N GLY A 91 1.88 -2.41 12.47
CA GLY A 91 1.96 -1.40 13.52
C GLY A 91 2.99 -1.72 14.60
N VAL A 92 3.15 -3.00 14.96
CA VAL A 92 4.20 -3.45 15.90
C VAL A 92 5.58 -3.32 15.28
N LEU A 93 5.72 -3.71 14.01
CA LEU A 93 6.99 -3.58 13.28
C LEU A 93 7.41 -2.13 13.03
N ASN A 94 6.42 -1.23 12.93
CA ASN A 94 6.63 0.19 12.59
C ASN A 94 5.86 1.10 13.55
N PRO A 95 6.26 1.20 14.82
CA PRO A 95 5.49 1.92 15.84
C PRO A 95 5.17 3.36 15.45
N GLY A 96 3.88 3.71 15.49
CA GLY A 96 3.40 5.07 15.23
C GLY A 96 3.42 5.51 13.77
N ARG A 97 3.80 4.63 12.83
CA ARG A 97 3.97 5.00 11.42
C ARG A 97 2.94 4.42 10.46
N ILE A 98 2.10 3.49 10.89
CA ILE A 98 1.18 2.78 10.00
C ILE A 98 -0.21 3.40 10.04
N ALA A 99 -0.80 3.58 8.86
CA ALA A 99 -2.17 4.05 8.70
C ALA A 99 -2.93 3.17 7.69
N LEU A 100 -4.17 2.84 8.03
CA LEU A 100 -5.09 2.13 7.16
C LEU A 100 -6.03 3.14 6.49
N GLY A 101 -5.81 3.40 5.20
CA GLY A 101 -6.76 4.13 4.38
C GLY A 101 -7.73 3.16 3.71
N VAL A 102 -9.02 3.37 3.89
CA VAL A 102 -10.07 2.47 3.38
C VAL A 102 -10.90 3.12 2.28
N GLY A 103 -11.37 2.29 1.36
CA GLY A 103 -12.26 2.67 0.28
C GLY A 103 -13.35 1.63 0.05
N THR A 104 -14.25 1.92 -0.88
CA THR A 104 -15.41 1.07 -1.18
C THR A 104 -15.13 0.02 -2.26
N GLY A 105 -13.98 0.09 -2.91
CA GLY A 105 -13.60 -0.81 -4.00
C GLY A 105 -14.05 -0.34 -5.38
N GLU A 106 -13.59 -1.06 -6.38
CA GLU A 106 -13.94 -0.85 -7.78
C GLU A 106 -14.07 -2.19 -8.52
N ALA A 107 -14.96 -2.25 -9.51
CA ALA A 107 -15.28 -3.48 -10.23
C ALA A 107 -14.04 -4.17 -10.82
N LEU A 108 -13.07 -3.41 -11.35
CA LEU A 108 -11.83 -3.94 -11.94
C LEU A 108 -11.09 -4.88 -10.98
N ASN A 109 -11.01 -4.52 -9.72
CA ASN A 109 -10.29 -5.29 -8.73
C ASN A 109 -11.17 -6.31 -8.02
N GLU A 110 -12.41 -5.94 -7.69
CA GLU A 110 -13.26 -6.77 -6.84
C GLU A 110 -13.83 -7.97 -7.61
N PHE A 111 -14.27 -7.78 -8.87
CA PHE A 111 -14.78 -8.90 -9.69
C PHE A 111 -13.69 -9.92 -10.02
N ALA A 112 -12.45 -9.49 -10.18
CA ALA A 112 -11.32 -10.39 -10.42
C ALA A 112 -11.09 -11.39 -9.28
N THR A 113 -11.56 -11.07 -8.08
CA THR A 113 -11.42 -11.91 -6.87
C THR A 113 -12.72 -12.61 -6.48
N GLY A 114 -13.75 -12.56 -7.33
CA GLY A 114 -15.02 -13.26 -7.13
C GLY A 114 -16.06 -12.47 -6.32
N ALA A 115 -15.85 -11.19 -6.06
CA ALA A 115 -16.89 -10.34 -5.50
C ALA A 115 -18.01 -10.12 -6.52
N VAL A 116 -19.25 -10.27 -6.10
CA VAL A 116 -20.47 -10.14 -6.91
C VAL A 116 -21.38 -9.06 -6.36
#